data_8fef57f39a8ffa7d4781f3ba117d9dcb
#
_entry.id   8fef57f39a8ffa7d4781f3ba117d9dcb
#
_cell.length_a   1.000
_cell.length_b   1.000
_cell.length_c   1.000
_cell.angle_alpha   90.00
_cell.angle_beta   90.00
_cell.angle_gamma   90.00
#
_symmetry.space_group_name_H-M   'P 1'
#
loop_
_entity.id
_entity.type
_entity.pdbx_description
1 polymer ?
#
loop_
_entity_poly.entity_id
_entity_poly.type
_entity_poly.pdbx_seq_one_letter_code
_entity_poly.pdbx_strand_id
1 'polypeptide(L)'
;MLDSLREPLETGHITISRAARQVDFPARFQLVGAMNPSPCGHYGDGQTRSSPDQILRYLGKLSGPFLDRFDLTVEVPLLPRGSLTGKAERGESSQQIRERVLGARERMLSRSGKPNNLLDSREIEDVCRLSPQDAEFLEGAIQKLGLSIRAWHRILRV
;
A
#
# COMPACT_ATOMS: atom_id res chain seq x y z
N MET A 1 -3.89 12.15 -14.11
CA MET A 1 -4.16 12.80 -12.82
C MET A 1 -3.62 11.97 -11.64
N LEU A 2 -3.98 10.66 -11.49
CA LEU A 2 -3.42 9.85 -10.39
C LEU A 2 -1.91 9.64 -10.50
N ASP A 3 -1.36 9.55 -11.69
CA ASP A 3 0.09 9.43 -11.91
C ASP A 3 0.91 10.63 -11.41
N SER A 4 0.30 11.80 -11.23
CA SER A 4 0.99 12.95 -10.64
C SER A 4 1.32 12.77 -9.15
N LEU A 5 0.69 11.79 -8.49
CA LEU A 5 1.00 11.42 -7.09
C LEU A 5 2.25 10.54 -6.98
N ARG A 6 2.78 10.02 -8.09
CA ARG A 6 3.93 9.11 -8.09
C ARG A 6 5.19 9.78 -7.53
N GLU A 7 5.47 11.00 -7.97
CA GLU A 7 6.63 11.76 -7.54
C GLU A 7 6.56 12.09 -6.03
N PRO A 8 5.52 12.74 -5.52
CA PRO A 8 5.44 13.05 -4.09
C PRO A 8 5.40 11.84 -3.18
N LEU A 9 4.83 10.70 -3.61
CA LEU A 9 4.85 9.47 -2.84
C LEU A 9 6.27 8.87 -2.72
N GLU A 10 7.12 9.10 -3.71
CA GLU A 10 8.49 8.58 -3.73
C GLU A 10 9.48 9.55 -3.08
N THR A 11 9.41 10.82 -3.43
CA THR A 11 10.39 11.85 -3.02
C THR A 11 9.98 12.61 -1.76
N GLY A 12 8.68 12.65 -1.45
CA GLY A 12 8.12 13.50 -0.40
C GLY A 12 8.08 14.99 -0.76
N HIS A 13 8.24 15.34 -2.05
CA HIS A 13 8.24 16.72 -2.55
C HIS A 13 7.46 16.82 -3.86
N ILE A 14 6.97 18.01 -4.14
CA ILE A 14 6.40 18.38 -5.45
C ILE A 14 7.22 19.54 -5.98
N THR A 15 7.80 19.35 -7.16
CA THR A 15 8.57 20.39 -7.84
C THR A 15 7.69 21.09 -8.88
N ILE A 16 7.50 22.39 -8.73
CA ILE A 16 6.80 23.22 -9.72
C ILE A 16 7.81 24.09 -10.45
N SER A 17 7.95 23.86 -11.76
CA SER A 17 8.79 24.65 -12.64
C SER A 17 7.92 25.59 -13.47
N ARG A 18 8.15 26.91 -13.34
CA ARG A 18 7.53 27.95 -14.18
C ARG A 18 8.58 28.92 -14.69
N ALA A 19 8.71 29.00 -15.98
CA ALA A 19 9.67 29.89 -16.70
C ALA A 19 11.11 29.70 -16.13
N ALA A 20 11.67 30.71 -15.48
CA ALA A 20 13.02 30.67 -14.91
C ALA A 20 13.08 30.31 -13.41
N ARG A 21 11.97 29.87 -12.83
CA ARG A 21 11.88 29.54 -11.38
C ARG A 21 11.40 28.13 -11.16
N GLN A 22 12.11 27.43 -10.28
CA GLN A 22 11.74 26.13 -9.76
C GLN A 22 11.53 26.27 -8.25
N VAL A 23 10.42 25.73 -7.76
CA VAL A 23 10.07 25.77 -6.34
C VAL A 23 9.66 24.37 -5.90
N ASP A 24 10.24 23.92 -4.81
CA ASP A 24 9.92 22.63 -4.20
C ASP A 24 8.98 22.83 -3.00
N PHE A 25 7.93 22.04 -2.96
CA PHE A 25 6.97 22.02 -1.87
C PHE A 25 7.04 20.68 -1.14
N PRO A 26 7.13 20.66 0.19
CA PRO A 26 7.06 19.40 0.94
C PRO A 26 5.71 18.73 0.73
N ALA A 27 5.73 17.43 0.42
CA ALA A 27 4.55 16.63 0.15
C ALA A 27 4.68 15.23 0.77
N ARG A 28 4.98 15.16 2.06
CA ARG A 28 5.03 13.91 2.82
C ARG A 28 3.66 13.61 3.40
N PHE A 29 3.01 12.59 2.91
CA PHE A 29 1.67 12.18 3.35
C PHE A 29 1.51 10.66 3.28
N GLN A 30 0.55 10.13 4.02
CA GLN A 30 0.10 8.76 3.88
C GLN A 30 -1.09 8.75 2.91
N LEU A 31 -0.99 7.94 1.86
CA LEU A 31 -2.08 7.74 0.92
C LEU A 31 -2.91 6.52 1.31
N VAL A 32 -4.20 6.72 1.54
CA VAL A 32 -5.18 5.64 1.71
C VAL A 32 -6.19 5.77 0.61
N GLY A 33 -6.37 4.72 -0.19
CA GLY A 33 -7.30 4.68 -1.29
C GLY A 33 -8.30 3.54 -1.14
N ALA A 34 -9.50 3.73 -1.65
CA ALA A 34 -10.48 2.67 -1.81
C ALA A 34 -11.06 2.72 -3.22
N MET A 35 -11.27 1.56 -3.82
CA MET A 35 -11.87 1.45 -5.15
C MET A 35 -12.75 0.22 -5.25
N ASN A 36 -13.73 0.29 -6.11
CA ASN A 36 -14.50 -0.89 -6.48
C ASN A 36 -13.71 -1.77 -7.47
N PRO A 37 -13.96 -3.09 -7.50
CA PRO A 37 -13.27 -4.00 -8.43
C PRO A 37 -13.64 -3.76 -9.90
N SER A 38 -14.78 -3.09 -10.17
CA SER A 38 -15.27 -2.77 -11.51
C SER A 38 -16.13 -1.51 -11.48
N PRO A 39 -16.50 -0.92 -12.65
CA PRO A 39 -17.40 0.24 -12.71
C PRO A 39 -18.78 0.01 -12.07
N CYS A 40 -19.28 -1.22 -12.08
CA CYS A 40 -20.56 -1.57 -11.46
C CYS A 40 -20.42 -2.09 -10.02
N GLY A 41 -19.20 -2.19 -9.46
CA GLY A 41 -18.95 -2.70 -8.12
C GLY A 41 -18.89 -4.23 -8.02
N HIS A 42 -19.18 -4.96 -9.09
CA HIS A 42 -19.20 -6.41 -9.14
C HIS A 42 -18.13 -6.96 -10.08
N TYR A 43 -17.37 -7.96 -9.65
CA TYR A 43 -16.36 -8.61 -10.46
C TYR A 43 -16.17 -10.06 -10.01
N GLY A 44 -16.33 -11.01 -10.93
CA GLY A 44 -16.13 -12.44 -10.65
C GLY A 44 -17.25 -13.14 -9.87
N ASP A 45 -18.30 -12.43 -9.47
CA ASP A 45 -19.44 -12.94 -8.69
C ASP A 45 -20.66 -13.30 -9.54
N GLY A 46 -20.56 -13.27 -10.86
CA GLY A 46 -21.67 -13.50 -11.80
C GLY A 46 -22.70 -12.37 -11.88
N GLN A 47 -22.57 -11.30 -11.11
CA GLN A 47 -23.46 -10.14 -11.09
C GLN A 47 -22.90 -8.94 -11.87
N THR A 48 -21.74 -9.11 -12.50
CA THR A 48 -21.09 -8.07 -13.29
C THR A 48 -21.98 -7.61 -14.45
N ARG A 49 -22.30 -6.33 -14.48
CA ARG A 49 -23.05 -5.65 -15.57
C ARG A 49 -22.12 -4.88 -16.53
N SER A 50 -20.83 -4.84 -16.22
CA SER A 50 -19.82 -4.16 -17.03
C SER A 50 -19.24 -5.12 -18.06
N SER A 51 -19.07 -4.65 -19.30
CA SER A 51 -18.36 -5.44 -20.33
C SER A 51 -16.86 -5.57 -19.97
N PRO A 52 -16.16 -6.60 -20.48
CA PRO A 52 -14.72 -6.75 -20.30
C PRO A 52 -13.94 -5.49 -20.68
N ASP A 53 -14.28 -4.83 -21.76
CA ASP A 53 -13.64 -3.58 -22.20
C ASP A 53 -13.87 -2.41 -21.25
N GLN A 54 -15.04 -2.34 -20.63
CA GLN A 54 -15.32 -1.33 -19.59
C GLN A 54 -14.47 -1.57 -18.35
N ILE A 55 -14.32 -2.83 -17.94
CA ILE A 55 -13.48 -3.22 -16.81
C ILE A 55 -12.02 -2.89 -17.10
N LEU A 56 -11.51 -3.27 -18.28
CA LEU A 56 -10.11 -2.98 -18.67
C LEU A 56 -9.85 -1.47 -18.72
N ARG A 57 -10.76 -0.66 -19.27
CA ARG A 57 -10.63 0.81 -19.27
C ARG A 57 -10.69 1.41 -17.86
N TYR A 58 -11.45 0.81 -16.97
CA TYR A 58 -11.55 1.26 -15.58
C TYR A 58 -10.24 0.96 -14.82
N LEU A 59 -9.75 -0.28 -14.89
CA LEU A 59 -8.50 -0.69 -14.28
C LEU A 59 -7.29 0.02 -14.89
N GLY A 60 -7.30 0.25 -16.19
CA GLY A 60 -6.26 0.98 -16.92
C GLY A 60 -6.08 2.45 -16.51
N LYS A 61 -6.97 3.01 -15.68
CA LYS A 61 -6.77 4.33 -15.06
C LYS A 61 -5.70 4.30 -13.97
N LEU A 62 -5.37 3.13 -13.46
CA LEU A 62 -4.33 2.90 -12.48
C LEU A 62 -3.12 2.30 -13.20
N SER A 63 -2.05 3.06 -13.32
CA SER A 63 -0.82 2.54 -13.92
C SER A 63 -0.12 1.56 -12.96
N GLY A 64 0.53 0.53 -13.52
CA GLY A 64 1.36 -0.38 -12.72
C GLY A 64 2.35 0.36 -11.81
N PRO A 65 3.14 1.33 -12.36
CA PRO A 65 4.04 2.13 -11.54
C PRO A 65 3.38 2.95 -10.43
N PHE A 66 2.11 3.31 -10.55
CA PHE A 66 1.36 3.95 -9.47
C PHE A 66 0.97 2.94 -8.39
N LEU A 67 0.47 1.76 -8.79
CA LEU A 67 0.12 0.68 -7.88
C LEU A 67 1.35 0.16 -7.11
N ASP A 68 2.51 0.13 -7.74
CA ASP A 68 3.79 -0.22 -7.11
C ASP A 68 4.19 0.71 -5.94
N ARG A 69 3.46 1.77 -5.69
CA ARG A 69 3.71 2.69 -4.56
C ARG A 69 2.81 2.45 -3.35
N PHE A 70 1.86 1.54 -3.48
CA PHE A 70 1.07 1.08 -2.34
C PHE A 70 1.79 -0.06 -1.63
N ASP A 71 2.04 0.10 -0.35
CA ASP A 71 2.72 -0.90 0.46
C ASP A 71 1.81 -2.07 0.82
N LEU A 72 0.51 -1.80 0.99
CA LEU A 72 -0.50 -2.77 1.37
C LEU A 72 -1.71 -2.66 0.45
N THR A 73 -2.19 -3.80 -0.04
CA THR A 73 -3.46 -3.92 -0.76
C THR A 73 -4.33 -4.91 -0.01
N VAL A 74 -5.54 -4.49 0.34
CA VAL A 74 -6.48 -5.31 1.10
C VAL A 74 -7.76 -5.47 0.29
N GLU A 75 -8.15 -6.71 0.07
CA GLU A 75 -9.45 -7.02 -0.50
C GLU A 75 -10.50 -7.02 0.61
N VAL A 76 -11.59 -6.26 0.40
CA VAL A 76 -12.71 -6.19 1.34
C VAL A 76 -13.86 -6.99 0.76
N PRO A 77 -14.11 -8.21 1.24
CA PRO A 77 -15.17 -9.06 0.71
C PRO A 77 -16.56 -8.54 1.10
N LEU A 78 -17.57 -9.04 0.42
CA LEU A 78 -18.98 -8.82 0.79
C LEU A 78 -19.23 -9.35 2.19
N LEU A 79 -20.06 -8.63 2.94
CA LEU A 79 -20.47 -9.06 4.27
C LEU A 79 -21.21 -10.41 4.20
N PRO A 80 -20.90 -11.36 5.09
CA PRO A 80 -21.63 -12.61 5.18
C PRO A 80 -23.12 -12.37 5.45
N ARG A 81 -23.96 -13.27 5.00
CA ARG A 81 -25.40 -13.22 5.31
C ARG A 81 -25.62 -13.20 6.82
N GLY A 82 -26.50 -12.33 7.28
CA GLY A 82 -26.80 -12.18 8.72
C GLY A 82 -25.96 -11.12 9.44
N SER A 83 -24.89 -10.61 8.85
CA SER A 83 -24.07 -9.56 9.47
C SER A 83 -24.84 -8.26 9.78
N LEU A 84 -25.87 -7.96 8.98
CA LEU A 84 -26.69 -6.76 9.15
C LEU A 84 -27.84 -6.96 10.18
N THR A 85 -28.12 -8.17 10.60
CA THR A 85 -29.25 -8.48 11.49
C THR A 85 -28.87 -8.51 12.98
N GLY A 86 -27.70 -7.97 13.34
CA GLY A 86 -27.27 -7.83 14.73
C GLY A 86 -26.76 -9.12 15.40
N LYS A 87 -26.70 -10.23 14.66
CA LYS A 87 -26.12 -11.51 15.13
C LYS A 87 -24.62 -11.65 14.86
N ALA A 88 -24.02 -10.71 14.13
CA ALA A 88 -22.58 -10.73 13.88
C ALA A 88 -21.83 -10.32 15.15
N GLU A 89 -20.76 -11.05 15.45
CA GLU A 89 -19.83 -10.65 16.50
C GLU A 89 -19.25 -9.28 16.16
N ARG A 90 -19.17 -8.41 17.15
CA ARG A 90 -18.50 -7.11 16.98
C ARG A 90 -17.02 -7.36 16.83
N GLY A 91 -16.42 -6.75 15.79
CA GLY A 91 -14.98 -6.72 15.65
C GLY A 91 -14.28 -5.95 16.78
N GLU A 92 -12.96 -5.90 16.73
CA GLU A 92 -12.15 -5.16 17.68
C GLU A 92 -12.55 -3.67 17.75
N SER A 93 -12.53 -3.13 18.96
CA SER A 93 -12.78 -1.70 19.16
C SER A 93 -11.61 -0.85 18.64
N SER A 94 -11.90 0.39 18.26
CA SER A 94 -10.86 1.36 17.86
C SER A 94 -9.80 1.56 18.95
N GLN A 95 -10.17 1.42 20.22
CA GLN A 95 -9.23 1.53 21.33
C GLN A 95 -8.24 0.37 21.33
N GLN A 96 -8.70 -0.86 21.21
CA GLN A 96 -7.84 -2.06 21.15
C GLN A 96 -6.86 -1.99 19.96
N ILE A 97 -7.36 -1.56 18.80
CA ILE A 97 -6.52 -1.36 17.61
C ILE A 97 -5.48 -0.26 17.86
N ARG A 98 -5.87 0.85 18.48
CA ARG A 98 -4.97 1.96 18.81
C ARG A 98 -3.84 1.51 19.74
N GLU A 99 -4.14 0.78 20.80
CA GLU A 99 -3.16 0.27 21.75
C GLU A 99 -2.12 -0.62 21.06
N ARG A 100 -2.57 -1.53 20.17
CA ARG A 100 -1.68 -2.38 19.37
C ARG A 100 -0.80 -1.57 18.42
N VAL A 101 -1.36 -0.56 17.76
CA VAL A 101 -0.62 0.33 16.85
C VAL A 101 0.40 1.17 17.61
N LEU A 102 0.04 1.71 18.79
CA LEU A 102 0.97 2.46 19.64
C LEU A 102 2.14 1.59 20.06
N GLY A 103 1.88 0.39 20.55
CA GLY A 103 2.95 -0.55 20.94
C GLY A 103 3.89 -0.92 19.78
N ALA A 104 3.36 -1.11 18.56
CA ALA A 104 4.19 -1.32 17.38
C ALA A 104 5.04 -0.09 17.05
N ARG A 105 4.45 1.11 17.11
CA ARG A 105 5.16 2.37 16.87
C ARG A 105 6.27 2.64 17.88
N GLU A 106 6.02 2.37 19.15
CA GLU A 106 7.02 2.49 20.22
C GLU A 106 8.23 1.57 19.97
N ARG A 107 7.99 0.34 19.52
CA ARG A 107 9.08 -0.58 19.13
C ARG A 107 9.91 -0.03 17.96
N MET A 108 9.28 0.54 16.93
CA MET A 108 9.99 1.18 15.81
C MET A 108 10.87 2.33 16.31
N LEU A 109 10.32 3.22 17.14
CA LEU A 109 11.02 4.37 17.68
C LEU A 109 12.16 3.97 18.60
N SER A 110 11.94 2.99 19.48
CA SER A 110 12.97 2.45 20.38
C SER A 110 14.13 1.80 19.62
N ARG A 111 13.83 1.11 18.50
CA ARG A 111 14.82 0.42 17.69
C ARG A 111 15.67 1.38 16.84
N SER A 112 15.07 2.38 16.21
CA SER A 112 15.69 3.18 15.15
C SER A 112 15.53 4.69 15.33
N GLY A 113 14.88 5.17 16.39
CA GLY A 113 14.57 6.58 16.60
C GLY A 113 13.53 7.15 15.65
N LYS A 114 13.05 6.34 14.70
CA LYS A 114 12.08 6.74 13.67
C LYS A 114 11.21 5.57 13.22
N PRO A 115 10.02 5.84 12.67
CA PRO A 115 9.16 4.78 12.13
C PRO A 115 9.74 4.19 10.85
N ASN A 116 9.35 2.95 10.52
CA ASN A 116 9.92 2.19 9.41
C ASN A 116 9.82 2.89 8.05
N ASN A 117 8.74 3.63 7.79
CA ASN A 117 8.55 4.35 6.52
C ASN A 117 9.57 5.47 6.28
N LEU A 118 10.33 5.85 7.30
CA LEU A 118 11.41 6.85 7.21
C LEU A 118 12.81 6.22 7.15
N LEU A 119 12.93 4.90 7.19
CA LEU A 119 14.20 4.20 7.02
C LEU A 119 14.66 4.32 5.56
N ASP A 120 15.92 4.64 5.37
CA ASP A 120 16.57 4.54 4.07
C ASP A 120 16.97 3.10 3.74
N SER A 121 17.48 2.85 2.53
CA SER A 121 17.81 1.48 2.09
C SER A 121 18.90 0.82 2.94
N ARG A 122 19.89 1.57 3.42
CA ARG A 122 20.97 1.03 4.27
C ARG A 122 20.44 0.68 5.66
N GLU A 123 19.64 1.56 6.22
CA GLU A 123 18.99 1.32 7.52
C GLU A 123 18.04 0.12 7.48
N ILE A 124 17.34 -0.10 6.36
CA ILE A 124 16.52 -1.30 6.18
C ILE A 124 17.37 -2.56 6.20
N GLU A 125 18.49 -2.58 5.48
CA GLU A 125 19.42 -3.70 5.46
C GLU A 125 20.02 -4.01 6.85
N ASP A 126 20.30 -2.97 7.63
CA ASP A 126 20.81 -3.11 8.98
C ASP A 126 19.76 -3.59 9.98
N VAL A 127 18.55 -3.05 9.90
CA VAL A 127 17.45 -3.32 10.85
C VAL A 127 16.72 -4.62 10.52
N CYS A 128 16.55 -4.92 9.23
CA CYS A 128 15.77 -6.06 8.73
C CYS A 128 16.71 -7.16 8.19
N ARG A 129 17.73 -7.53 8.97
CA ARG A 129 18.63 -8.63 8.58
C ARG A 129 17.86 -9.95 8.51
N LEU A 130 17.70 -10.45 7.29
CA LEU A 130 17.10 -11.76 7.07
C LEU A 130 18.13 -12.86 7.29
N SER A 131 17.67 -14.02 7.73
CA SER A 131 18.46 -15.23 7.62
C SER A 131 18.67 -15.58 6.13
N PRO A 132 19.74 -16.34 5.78
CA PRO A 132 19.93 -16.76 4.39
C PRO A 132 18.70 -17.49 3.80
N GLN A 133 18.02 -18.30 4.61
CA GLN A 133 16.82 -19.03 4.21
C GLN A 133 15.64 -18.09 3.92
N ASP A 134 15.43 -17.08 4.79
CA ASP A 134 14.35 -16.11 4.60
C ASP A 134 14.62 -15.20 3.38
N ALA A 135 15.88 -14.86 3.14
CA ALA A 135 16.28 -14.08 1.98
C ALA A 135 16.01 -14.85 0.68
N GLU A 136 16.40 -16.12 0.62
CA GLU A 136 16.15 -17.00 -0.52
C GLU A 136 14.65 -17.21 -0.75
N PHE A 137 13.88 -17.41 0.33
CA PHE A 137 12.43 -17.53 0.24
C PHE A 137 11.79 -16.26 -0.31
N LEU A 138 12.18 -15.09 0.18
CA LEU A 138 11.65 -13.80 -0.27
C LEU A 138 12.02 -13.52 -1.72
N GLU A 139 13.27 -13.79 -2.12
CA GLU A 139 13.71 -13.64 -3.50
C GLU A 139 12.91 -14.54 -4.45
N GLY A 140 12.73 -15.81 -4.07
CA GLY A 140 11.92 -16.76 -4.84
C GLY A 140 10.45 -16.33 -4.96
N ALA A 141 9.88 -15.75 -3.89
CA ALA A 141 8.52 -15.21 -3.90
C ALA A 141 8.40 -14.00 -4.84
N ILE A 142 9.36 -13.07 -4.79
CA ILE A 142 9.40 -11.89 -5.67
C ILE A 142 9.47 -12.33 -7.15
N GLN A 143 10.34 -13.28 -7.47
CA GLN A 143 10.47 -13.81 -8.83
C GLN A 143 9.18 -14.52 -9.29
N LYS A 144 8.62 -15.39 -8.45
CA LYS A 144 7.41 -16.16 -8.77
C LYS A 144 6.19 -15.28 -8.98
N LEU A 145 6.08 -14.19 -8.22
CA LEU A 145 4.98 -13.23 -8.31
C LEU A 145 5.23 -12.11 -9.33
N GLY A 146 6.39 -12.09 -9.98
CA GLY A 146 6.74 -11.06 -10.96
C GLY A 146 6.83 -9.66 -10.38
N LEU A 147 7.21 -9.55 -9.11
CA LEU A 147 7.30 -8.26 -8.42
C LEU A 147 8.60 -7.52 -8.81
N SER A 148 8.57 -6.21 -8.69
CA SER A 148 9.75 -5.38 -8.93
C SER A 148 10.79 -5.50 -7.80
N ILE A 149 12.07 -5.16 -8.09
CA ILE A 149 13.12 -5.08 -7.06
C ILE A 149 12.75 -4.08 -5.95
N ARG A 150 11.94 -3.07 -6.26
CA ARG A 150 11.41 -2.13 -5.26
C ARG A 150 10.54 -2.83 -4.20
N ALA A 151 9.89 -3.93 -4.57
CA ALA A 151 9.10 -4.73 -3.63
C ALA A 151 9.95 -5.29 -2.49
N TRP A 152 11.23 -5.64 -2.74
CA TRP A 152 12.14 -6.13 -1.71
C TRP A 152 12.20 -5.19 -0.49
N HIS A 153 12.66 -3.95 -0.70
CA HIS A 153 12.77 -2.98 0.39
C HIS A 153 11.43 -2.60 1.01
N ARG A 154 10.36 -2.64 0.20
CA ARG A 154 9.00 -2.34 0.71
C ARG A 154 8.50 -3.45 1.63
N ILE A 155 8.67 -4.71 1.25
CA ILE A 155 8.30 -5.86 2.08
C ILE A 155 9.08 -5.85 3.40
N LEU A 156 10.38 -5.55 3.35
CA LEU A 156 11.20 -5.44 4.56
C LEU A 156 10.80 -4.26 5.46
N ARG A 157 10.21 -3.23 4.90
CA ARG A 157 9.80 -2.02 5.63
C ARG A 157 8.47 -2.20 6.36
N VAL A 158 7.55 -3.01 5.82
CA VAL A 158 6.23 -3.30 6.39
C VAL A 158 6.34 -4.32 7.52
#